data_096df73a1672dfb37b2d0424376535b6
#
_entry.id   096df73a1672dfb37b2d0424376535b6
#
_cell.length_a   1.000
_cell.length_b   1.000
_cell.length_c   1.000
_cell.angle_alpha   90.00
_cell.angle_beta   90.00
_cell.angle_gamma   90.00
#
_symmetry.space_group_name_H-M   'P 1'
#
loop_
_entity.id
_entity.type
_entity.pdbx_description
1 polymer ?
#
loop_
_entity_poly.entity_id
_entity_poly.type
_entity_poly.pdbx_seq_one_letter_code
_entity_poly.pdbx_strand_id
1 'polypeptide(L)'
;MFNFDFYNPTHIVFGKDRLDELDTLVPKDAKVLITYGGGSAVRSGLIDRIVKALGNRKVEQFGGIEPNPSLEMCERAVAFIKEHGVDFVLAVGGGSVVDATKLIVMGATYDGPVIEVMKAGVPEVPVEMVPNPLPFGTVMTLPATGSEMNNGAVITYGDGKYPVFSSLVFPKFSMLDPTLTFTLPEKQVKNGVIDTFVHTTEQYLTYPVAGRIQDRFSEGILKTMIEIGKETVENPENYDIRANHVWASTLALNGLIGAGVPQDWATHLIGHELTAAYHLDHGITLAIVLPALLEVKKADKLEKLAQYATRVWHITEGTTEEKANKAIAKTREFFESLGVSTHLKDYGLGEEAIDKIVKQLEDHGMTRLGEKGDVTPEVAREILTRAL
;
A
#
# COMPACT_ATOMS: atom_id res chain seq x y z
N MET A 1 16.77 4.08 -18.94
CA MET A 1 15.63 4.66 -18.23
C MET A 1 14.55 5.03 -19.24
N PHE A 2 13.29 4.70 -18.98
CA PHE A 2 12.16 4.99 -19.88
C PHE A 2 11.76 6.47 -19.82
N ASN A 3 10.98 6.92 -20.82
CA ASN A 3 10.29 8.20 -20.72
C ASN A 3 9.20 8.09 -19.64
N PHE A 4 8.99 9.16 -18.89
CA PHE A 4 7.95 9.21 -17.86
C PHE A 4 7.47 10.64 -17.62
N ASP A 5 6.26 10.74 -17.14
CA ASP A 5 5.72 11.93 -16.50
C ASP A 5 5.66 11.68 -14.98
N PHE A 6 6.04 12.66 -14.20
CA PHE A 6 5.91 12.60 -12.74
C PHE A 6 5.07 13.78 -12.26
N TYR A 7 3.94 13.46 -11.69
CA TYR A 7 3.01 14.44 -11.12
C TYR A 7 2.45 13.91 -9.81
N ASN A 8 2.66 14.65 -8.73
CA ASN A 8 2.09 14.33 -7.42
C ASN A 8 1.65 15.62 -6.73
N PRO A 9 0.36 15.95 -6.77
CA PRO A 9 -0.18 17.22 -6.30
C PRO A 9 -0.48 17.24 -4.80
N THR A 10 -0.27 16.13 -4.08
CA THR A 10 -0.66 16.02 -2.67
C THR A 10 0.20 16.90 -1.77
N HIS A 11 -0.44 17.83 -1.05
CA HIS A 11 0.23 18.62 -0.02
C HIS A 11 0.43 17.79 1.24
N ILE A 12 1.67 17.49 1.60
CA ILE A 12 2.00 16.77 2.84
C ILE A 12 2.14 17.74 4.00
N VAL A 13 1.38 17.50 5.06
CA VAL A 13 1.44 18.20 6.34
C VAL A 13 2.02 17.24 7.38
N PHE A 14 3.33 17.26 7.54
CA PHE A 14 4.05 16.30 8.38
C PHE A 14 4.39 16.89 9.75
N GLY A 15 4.19 16.10 10.81
CA GLY A 15 4.60 16.40 12.17
C GLY A 15 3.44 16.43 13.16
N LYS A 16 3.78 16.42 14.45
CA LYS A 16 2.81 16.42 15.56
C LYS A 16 2.15 17.76 15.76
N ASP A 17 0.97 17.73 16.39
CA ASP A 17 0.24 18.91 16.86
C ASP A 17 -0.21 19.87 15.74
N ARG A 18 -0.46 19.33 14.52
CA ARG A 18 -0.83 20.12 13.35
C ARG A 18 -2.30 19.97 12.92
N LEU A 19 -3.14 19.26 13.69
CA LEU A 19 -4.54 19.04 13.33
C LEU A 19 -5.34 20.33 13.15
N ASP A 20 -5.01 21.40 13.87
CA ASP A 20 -5.69 22.69 13.74
C ASP A 20 -5.53 23.33 12.34
N GLU A 21 -4.55 22.90 11.56
CA GLU A 21 -4.38 23.34 10.17
C GLU A 21 -5.50 22.84 9.25
N LEU A 22 -6.30 21.84 9.67
CA LEU A 22 -7.51 21.42 8.94
C LEU A 22 -8.45 22.62 8.70
N ASP A 23 -8.45 23.61 9.59
CA ASP A 23 -9.24 24.82 9.42
C ASP A 23 -8.87 25.64 8.17
N THR A 24 -7.63 25.52 7.70
CA THR A 24 -7.14 26.20 6.49
C THR A 24 -7.10 25.29 5.26
N LEU A 25 -6.96 23.98 5.46
CA LEU A 25 -6.83 23.00 4.39
C LEU A 25 -8.18 22.58 3.79
N VAL A 26 -9.24 22.60 4.60
CA VAL A 26 -10.60 22.27 4.17
C VAL A 26 -11.38 23.55 3.88
N PRO A 27 -12.13 23.67 2.75
CA PRO A 27 -12.92 24.87 2.46
C PRO A 27 -13.86 25.24 3.61
N LYS A 28 -13.99 26.54 3.88
CA LYS A 28 -14.75 27.04 5.06
C LYS A 28 -16.23 26.72 5.04
N ASP A 29 -16.82 26.63 3.86
CA ASP A 29 -18.23 26.36 3.59
C ASP A 29 -18.50 24.89 3.25
N ALA A 30 -17.47 24.04 3.28
CA ALA A 30 -17.61 22.63 2.94
C ALA A 30 -18.54 21.89 3.91
N LYS A 31 -19.34 20.99 3.32
CA LYS A 31 -20.03 19.93 4.06
C LYS A 31 -19.16 18.67 4.02
N VAL A 32 -18.53 18.39 5.14
CA VAL A 32 -17.47 17.38 5.25
C VAL A 32 -18.05 16.03 5.66
N LEU A 33 -17.64 14.96 4.98
CA LEU A 33 -17.80 13.59 5.46
C LEU A 33 -16.46 13.10 6.01
N ILE A 34 -16.42 12.70 7.27
CA ILE A 34 -15.30 11.95 7.83
C ILE A 34 -15.54 10.45 7.60
N THR A 35 -14.67 9.81 6.80
CA THR A 35 -14.66 8.36 6.62
C THR A 35 -13.62 7.74 7.55
N TYR A 36 -13.95 6.63 8.22
CA TYR A 36 -13.03 5.94 9.14
C TYR A 36 -13.33 4.44 9.27
N GLY A 37 -12.36 3.68 9.80
CA GLY A 37 -12.46 2.23 9.94
C GLY A 37 -13.21 1.74 11.18
N GLY A 38 -12.74 0.65 11.79
CA GLY A 38 -13.38 -0.08 12.89
C GLY A 38 -13.46 0.62 14.26
N GLY A 39 -13.36 1.95 14.31
CA GLY A 39 -13.62 2.76 15.50
C GLY A 39 -12.40 3.06 16.38
N SER A 40 -11.17 2.70 16.00
CA SER A 40 -9.97 3.10 16.77
C SER A 40 -9.81 4.61 16.84
N ALA A 41 -10.06 5.31 15.72
CA ALA A 41 -10.02 6.78 15.66
C ALA A 41 -11.07 7.44 16.57
N VAL A 42 -12.23 6.81 16.77
CA VAL A 42 -13.27 7.26 17.72
C VAL A 42 -12.80 7.02 19.16
N ARG A 43 -12.36 5.79 19.46
CA ARG A 43 -11.91 5.43 20.83
C ARG A 43 -10.71 6.23 21.32
N SER A 44 -9.84 6.64 20.42
CA SER A 44 -8.67 7.50 20.74
C SER A 44 -9.02 8.99 20.89
N GLY A 45 -10.28 9.37 20.62
CA GLY A 45 -10.70 10.77 20.59
C GLY A 45 -10.19 11.57 19.37
N LEU A 46 -9.61 10.90 18.36
CA LEU A 46 -9.08 11.56 17.17
C LEU A 46 -10.20 12.22 16.35
N ILE A 47 -11.33 11.55 16.19
CA ILE A 47 -12.49 12.12 15.47
C ILE A 47 -12.97 13.41 16.12
N ASP A 48 -13.11 13.44 17.47
CA ASP A 48 -13.54 14.65 18.20
C ASP A 48 -12.54 15.81 18.04
N ARG A 49 -11.23 15.51 18.06
CA ARG A 49 -10.18 16.50 17.80
C ARG A 49 -10.28 17.07 16.38
N ILE A 50 -10.54 16.22 15.40
CA ILE A 50 -10.72 16.61 13.99
C ILE A 50 -11.98 17.47 13.81
N VAL A 51 -13.12 17.06 14.40
CA VAL A 51 -14.36 17.83 14.35
C VAL A 51 -14.17 19.22 14.97
N LYS A 52 -13.45 19.29 16.11
CA LYS A 52 -13.09 20.56 16.73
C LYS A 52 -12.21 21.43 15.81
N ALA A 53 -11.21 20.85 15.15
CA ALA A 53 -10.31 21.55 14.23
C ALA A 53 -11.04 22.04 12.96
N LEU A 54 -12.08 21.34 12.51
CA LEU A 54 -12.93 21.75 11.39
C LEU A 54 -13.85 22.96 11.73
N GLY A 55 -13.97 23.34 13.00
CA GLY A 55 -14.71 24.51 13.43
C GLY A 55 -16.22 24.44 13.15
N ASN A 56 -16.76 25.46 12.45
CA ASN A 56 -18.21 25.59 12.22
C ASN A 56 -18.73 24.84 10.97
N ARG A 57 -17.90 24.03 10.31
CA ARG A 57 -18.32 23.25 9.13
C ARG A 57 -19.39 22.22 9.52
N LYS A 58 -20.26 21.92 8.58
CA LYS A 58 -21.17 20.78 8.75
C LYS A 58 -20.39 19.50 8.56
N VAL A 59 -20.38 18.63 9.57
CA VAL A 59 -19.63 17.39 9.58
C VAL A 59 -20.57 16.20 9.74
N GLU A 60 -20.52 15.31 8.76
CA GLU A 60 -21.13 13.98 8.82
C GLU A 60 -20.04 12.93 9.06
N GLN A 61 -20.41 11.74 9.50
CA GLN A 61 -19.48 10.66 9.80
C GLN A 61 -19.95 9.36 9.17
N PHE A 62 -19.04 8.64 8.54
CA PHE A 62 -19.26 7.30 7.99
C PHE A 62 -18.15 6.36 8.45
N GLY A 63 -18.46 5.54 9.44
CA GLY A 63 -17.52 4.59 10.03
C GLY A 63 -17.74 3.16 9.58
N GLY A 64 -16.83 2.27 10.02
CA GLY A 64 -16.93 0.84 9.78
C GLY A 64 -16.34 0.38 8.45
N ILE A 65 -15.48 1.18 7.82
CA ILE A 65 -14.72 0.73 6.66
C ILE A 65 -13.78 -0.40 7.12
N GLU A 66 -14.00 -1.58 6.59
CA GLU A 66 -13.23 -2.78 6.92
C GLU A 66 -11.82 -2.78 6.29
N PRO A 67 -10.87 -3.54 6.86
CA PRO A 67 -9.65 -3.91 6.14
C PRO A 67 -10.00 -4.62 4.83
N ASN A 68 -9.29 -4.30 3.73
CA ASN A 68 -9.63 -4.74 2.38
C ASN A 68 -11.09 -4.33 2.00
N PRO A 69 -11.35 -3.03 1.83
CA PRO A 69 -12.70 -2.49 1.73
C PRO A 69 -13.47 -3.10 0.55
N SER A 70 -14.74 -3.43 0.79
CA SER A 70 -15.60 -4.02 -0.22
C SER A 70 -16.27 -2.93 -1.10
N LEU A 71 -16.65 -3.33 -2.32
CA LEU A 71 -17.44 -2.49 -3.21
C LEU A 71 -18.77 -2.08 -2.54
N GLU A 72 -19.42 -3.02 -1.88
CA GLU A 72 -20.71 -2.79 -1.19
C GLU A 72 -20.58 -1.73 -0.09
N MET A 73 -19.45 -1.70 0.63
CA MET A 73 -19.16 -0.64 1.61
C MET A 73 -19.02 0.70 0.91
N CYS A 74 -18.30 0.77 -0.20
CA CYS A 74 -18.13 1.98 -0.98
C CYS A 74 -19.46 2.50 -1.54
N GLU A 75 -20.32 1.61 -2.06
CA GLU A 75 -21.65 1.97 -2.57
C GLU A 75 -22.55 2.56 -1.48
N ARG A 76 -22.52 2.01 -0.26
CA ARG A 76 -23.26 2.60 0.88
C ARG A 76 -22.76 4.00 1.21
N ALA A 77 -21.46 4.22 1.20
CA ALA A 77 -20.87 5.54 1.45
C ALA A 77 -21.21 6.53 0.34
N VAL A 78 -21.22 6.09 -0.92
CA VAL A 78 -21.68 6.90 -2.08
C VAL A 78 -23.14 7.32 -1.93
N ALA A 79 -24.02 6.40 -1.55
CA ALA A 79 -25.43 6.71 -1.29
C ALA A 79 -25.58 7.74 -0.16
N PHE A 80 -24.81 7.55 0.93
CA PHE A 80 -24.79 8.49 2.05
C PHE A 80 -24.34 9.88 1.62
N ILE A 81 -23.30 10.02 0.81
CA ILE A 81 -22.82 11.31 0.27
C ILE A 81 -23.93 12.01 -0.54
N LYS A 82 -24.58 11.26 -1.45
CA LYS A 82 -25.66 11.82 -2.32
C LYS A 82 -26.86 12.27 -1.48
N GLU A 83 -27.27 11.51 -0.48
CA GLU A 83 -28.38 11.85 0.42
C GLU A 83 -28.11 13.10 1.24
N HIS A 84 -26.88 13.24 1.77
CA HIS A 84 -26.52 14.32 2.66
C HIS A 84 -25.92 15.55 1.95
N GLY A 85 -25.66 15.48 0.65
CA GLY A 85 -25.10 16.59 -0.12
C GLY A 85 -23.70 16.98 0.36
N VAL A 86 -22.83 15.99 0.62
CA VAL A 86 -21.42 16.17 0.99
C VAL A 86 -20.64 16.68 -0.23
N ASP A 87 -19.71 17.60 0.00
CA ASP A 87 -18.86 18.19 -1.05
C ASP A 87 -17.36 18.11 -0.78
N PHE A 88 -16.98 17.59 0.40
CA PHE A 88 -15.60 17.29 0.77
C PHE A 88 -15.51 16.03 1.64
N VAL A 89 -14.53 15.16 1.39
CA VAL A 89 -14.33 13.95 2.20
C VAL A 89 -12.99 14.04 2.94
N LEU A 90 -12.96 13.62 4.21
CA LEU A 90 -11.75 13.49 5.01
C LEU A 90 -11.58 12.04 5.45
N ALA A 91 -10.61 11.35 4.87
CA ALA A 91 -10.28 9.97 5.20
C ALA A 91 -9.42 9.92 6.47
N VAL A 92 -9.91 9.30 7.54
CA VAL A 92 -9.20 9.18 8.83
C VAL A 92 -8.91 7.71 9.10
N GLY A 93 -7.69 7.27 8.81
CA GLY A 93 -7.35 5.85 8.95
C GLY A 93 -6.07 5.45 8.25
N GLY A 94 -5.91 4.14 8.05
CA GLY A 94 -4.86 3.56 7.22
C GLY A 94 -5.28 3.43 5.75
N GLY A 95 -4.46 2.72 4.97
CA GLY A 95 -4.63 2.55 3.53
C GLY A 95 -6.03 2.11 3.11
N SER A 96 -6.66 1.15 3.81
CA SER A 96 -8.01 0.67 3.48
C SER A 96 -9.06 1.79 3.50
N VAL A 97 -8.98 2.71 4.47
CA VAL A 97 -9.90 3.86 4.53
C VAL A 97 -9.64 4.84 3.39
N VAL A 98 -8.37 5.08 3.07
CA VAL A 98 -7.98 5.98 1.97
C VAL A 98 -8.37 5.38 0.62
N ASP A 99 -8.13 4.08 0.41
CA ASP A 99 -8.50 3.35 -0.80
C ASP A 99 -10.02 3.38 -1.04
N ALA A 100 -10.79 3.02 -0.01
CA ALA A 100 -12.26 3.14 -0.08
C ALA A 100 -12.68 4.57 -0.45
N THR A 101 -12.07 5.58 0.19
CA THR A 101 -12.40 6.98 -0.05
C THR A 101 -12.13 7.39 -1.50
N LYS A 102 -11.06 6.92 -2.13
CA LYS A 102 -10.78 7.19 -3.56
C LYS A 102 -11.89 6.69 -4.48
N LEU A 103 -12.37 5.45 -4.27
CA LEU A 103 -13.50 4.94 -5.05
C LEU A 103 -14.81 5.68 -4.71
N ILE A 104 -15.04 5.98 -3.42
CA ILE A 104 -16.23 6.70 -2.94
C ILE A 104 -16.33 8.09 -3.59
N VAL A 105 -15.25 8.88 -3.64
CA VAL A 105 -15.28 10.23 -4.20
C VAL A 105 -15.51 10.22 -5.72
N MET A 106 -15.07 9.20 -6.44
CA MET A 106 -15.39 8.98 -7.84
C MET A 106 -16.86 8.57 -8.02
N GLY A 107 -17.30 7.56 -7.27
CA GLY A 107 -18.68 7.06 -7.35
C GLY A 107 -19.73 8.10 -6.93
N ALA A 108 -19.39 9.03 -6.05
CA ALA A 108 -20.29 10.10 -5.62
C ALA A 108 -20.68 11.07 -6.73
N THR A 109 -19.81 11.25 -7.72
CA THR A 109 -20.02 12.16 -8.86
C THR A 109 -20.30 11.42 -10.17
N TYR A 110 -20.25 10.10 -10.16
CA TYR A 110 -20.60 9.26 -11.31
C TYR A 110 -22.11 8.96 -11.34
N ASP A 111 -22.70 9.03 -12.52
CA ASP A 111 -24.15 8.82 -12.69
C ASP A 111 -24.56 7.36 -12.84
N GLY A 112 -23.58 6.45 -13.01
CA GLY A 112 -23.80 5.01 -13.15
C GLY A 112 -23.50 4.20 -11.88
N PRO A 113 -23.56 2.86 -11.97
CA PRO A 113 -23.17 1.96 -10.90
C PRO A 113 -21.66 2.08 -10.57
N VAL A 114 -21.32 2.13 -9.29
CA VAL A 114 -19.90 2.29 -8.82
C VAL A 114 -18.99 1.17 -9.34
N ILE A 115 -19.52 -0.02 -9.52
CA ILE A 115 -18.80 -1.16 -10.10
C ILE A 115 -18.20 -0.86 -11.49
N GLU A 116 -18.84 -0.03 -12.29
CA GLU A 116 -18.33 0.36 -13.62
C GLU A 116 -17.05 1.18 -13.48
N VAL A 117 -16.99 2.10 -12.52
CA VAL A 117 -15.78 2.88 -12.20
C VAL A 117 -14.68 1.95 -11.72
N MET A 118 -14.99 1.03 -10.80
CA MET A 118 -14.01 0.07 -10.30
C MET A 118 -13.44 -0.81 -11.42
N LYS A 119 -14.29 -1.36 -12.30
CA LYS A 119 -13.85 -2.23 -13.41
C LYS A 119 -13.12 -1.48 -14.52
N ALA A 120 -13.34 -0.18 -14.66
CA ALA A 120 -12.62 0.66 -15.61
C ALA A 120 -11.24 1.12 -15.11
N GLY A 121 -10.85 0.77 -13.88
CA GLY A 121 -9.72 1.34 -13.18
C GLY A 121 -8.34 0.81 -13.58
N VAL A 122 -8.23 -0.12 -14.51
CA VAL A 122 -6.95 -0.69 -14.98
C VAL A 122 -6.86 -0.55 -16.50
N PRO A 123 -5.86 0.18 -17.03
CA PRO A 123 -4.72 0.82 -16.34
C PRO A 123 -5.11 2.06 -15.53
N GLU A 124 -6.14 2.79 -15.91
CA GLU A 124 -6.64 3.98 -15.20
C GLU A 124 -8.12 4.24 -15.57
N VAL A 125 -8.91 4.73 -14.62
CA VAL A 125 -10.29 5.20 -14.89
C VAL A 125 -10.23 6.35 -15.90
N PRO A 126 -10.92 6.27 -17.05
CA PRO A 126 -10.94 7.34 -18.02
C PRO A 126 -11.40 8.66 -17.38
N VAL A 127 -10.67 9.75 -17.60
CA VAL A 127 -10.96 11.06 -17.00
C VAL A 127 -12.36 11.56 -17.39
N GLU A 128 -12.78 11.30 -18.62
CA GLU A 128 -14.11 11.67 -19.14
C GLU A 128 -15.25 10.89 -18.49
N MET A 129 -14.97 9.71 -17.90
CA MET A 129 -15.96 8.93 -17.16
C MET A 129 -16.31 9.59 -15.82
N VAL A 130 -15.29 10.10 -15.11
CA VAL A 130 -15.45 10.78 -13.81
C VAL A 130 -14.60 12.06 -13.80
N PRO A 131 -15.02 13.12 -14.53
CA PRO A 131 -14.16 14.28 -14.72
C PRO A 131 -13.92 15.13 -13.47
N ASN A 132 -14.82 15.06 -12.51
CA ASN A 132 -14.79 15.91 -11.30
C ASN A 132 -15.12 15.10 -10.04
N PRO A 133 -14.26 14.17 -9.59
CA PRO A 133 -14.47 13.49 -8.32
C PRO A 133 -14.47 14.50 -7.17
N LEU A 134 -15.18 14.19 -6.08
CA LEU A 134 -15.15 15.05 -4.89
C LEU A 134 -13.73 15.23 -4.38
N PRO A 135 -13.35 16.45 -3.97
CA PRO A 135 -12.06 16.64 -3.32
C PRO A 135 -12.01 15.93 -1.96
N PHE A 136 -10.84 15.40 -1.62
CA PHE A 136 -10.64 14.79 -0.32
C PHE A 136 -9.25 15.06 0.24
N GLY A 137 -9.14 14.98 1.58
CA GLY A 137 -7.89 14.97 2.31
C GLY A 137 -7.76 13.72 3.17
N THR A 138 -6.59 13.50 3.75
CA THR A 138 -6.36 12.36 4.65
C THR A 138 -5.76 12.78 5.99
N VAL A 139 -6.09 12.04 7.04
CA VAL A 139 -5.37 12.00 8.31
C VAL A 139 -4.94 10.55 8.51
N MET A 140 -3.68 10.26 8.19
CA MET A 140 -3.14 8.91 8.18
C MET A 140 -2.85 8.43 9.61
N THR A 141 -3.26 7.20 9.93
CA THR A 141 -3.07 6.59 11.26
C THR A 141 -2.27 5.28 11.23
N LEU A 142 -1.98 4.75 10.04
CA LEU A 142 -1.22 3.51 9.86
C LEU A 142 -0.31 3.63 8.63
N PRO A 143 1.03 3.69 8.83
CA PRO A 143 1.98 3.77 7.74
C PRO A 143 2.21 2.37 7.14
N ALA A 144 1.91 2.20 5.86
CA ALA A 144 2.10 0.97 5.09
C ALA A 144 2.01 1.25 3.59
N THR A 145 0.79 1.51 3.10
CA THR A 145 0.41 1.49 1.68
C THR A 145 0.85 2.71 0.87
N GLY A 146 1.23 3.82 1.50
CA GLY A 146 1.47 5.08 0.80
C GLY A 146 0.24 5.67 0.09
N SER A 147 -0.97 5.14 0.34
CA SER A 147 -2.21 5.56 -0.31
C SER A 147 -2.52 7.04 -0.09
N GLU A 148 -2.02 7.62 0.98
CA GLU A 148 -2.13 9.05 1.32
C GLU A 148 -1.36 9.97 0.36
N MET A 149 -0.51 9.45 -0.52
CA MET A 149 0.24 10.24 -1.50
C MET A 149 0.33 9.57 -2.87
N ASN A 150 -0.68 8.80 -3.26
CA ASN A 150 -0.78 8.21 -4.60
C ASN A 150 -2.21 8.26 -5.14
N ASN A 151 -2.40 7.77 -6.36
CA ASN A 151 -3.65 7.78 -7.09
C ASN A 151 -4.29 6.40 -7.25
N GLY A 152 -3.76 5.38 -6.55
CA GLY A 152 -4.23 4.01 -6.60
C GLY A 152 -5.07 3.63 -5.38
N ALA A 153 -5.97 2.69 -5.57
CA ALA A 153 -6.77 2.05 -4.53
C ALA A 153 -6.93 0.57 -4.83
N VAL A 154 -7.16 -0.26 -3.82
CA VAL A 154 -7.47 -1.68 -4.01
C VAL A 154 -8.78 -2.00 -3.31
N ILE A 155 -9.76 -2.47 -4.07
CA ILE A 155 -11.13 -2.73 -3.62
C ILE A 155 -11.45 -4.21 -3.76
N THR A 156 -12.10 -4.79 -2.76
CA THR A 156 -12.57 -6.18 -2.78
C THR A 156 -13.95 -6.26 -3.42
N TYR A 157 -14.11 -7.21 -4.35
CA TYR A 157 -15.41 -7.55 -4.93
C TYR A 157 -15.47 -9.05 -5.26
N GLY A 158 -16.49 -9.73 -4.77
CA GLY A 158 -16.57 -11.19 -4.87
C GLY A 158 -15.39 -11.83 -4.13
N ASP A 159 -14.67 -12.68 -4.82
CA ASP A 159 -13.47 -13.38 -4.33
C ASP A 159 -12.15 -12.76 -4.77
N GLY A 160 -12.19 -11.58 -5.42
CA GLY A 160 -11.02 -10.89 -5.97
C GLY A 160 -10.76 -9.51 -5.36
N LYS A 161 -9.54 -9.01 -5.60
CA LYS A 161 -9.10 -7.65 -5.26
C LYS A 161 -8.76 -6.90 -6.55
N TYR A 162 -9.39 -5.75 -6.71
CA TYR A 162 -9.33 -4.97 -7.94
C TYR A 162 -8.58 -3.66 -7.72
N PRO A 163 -7.46 -3.44 -8.43
CA PRO A 163 -6.79 -2.15 -8.43
C PRO A 163 -7.61 -1.12 -9.23
N VAL A 164 -7.70 0.08 -8.67
CA VAL A 164 -8.39 1.23 -9.27
C VAL A 164 -7.45 2.41 -9.27
N PHE A 165 -7.17 2.98 -10.43
CA PHE A 165 -6.28 4.12 -10.57
C PHE A 165 -6.99 5.28 -11.26
N SER A 166 -6.72 6.51 -10.82
CA SER A 166 -7.14 7.72 -11.53
C SER A 166 -6.22 8.89 -11.17
N SER A 167 -5.72 9.60 -12.15
CA SER A 167 -4.93 10.83 -11.95
C SER A 167 -5.68 11.93 -11.17
N LEU A 168 -6.99 11.79 -11.03
CA LEU A 168 -7.86 12.76 -10.35
C LEU A 168 -8.06 12.49 -8.86
N VAL A 169 -7.65 11.31 -8.35
CA VAL A 169 -7.88 10.93 -6.94
C VAL A 169 -6.62 10.94 -6.07
N PHE A 170 -5.68 11.81 -6.38
CA PHE A 170 -4.70 12.20 -5.38
C PHE A 170 -5.39 12.99 -4.25
N PRO A 171 -5.08 12.71 -2.97
CA PRO A 171 -5.53 13.58 -1.88
C PRO A 171 -5.09 15.02 -2.09
N LYS A 172 -5.94 15.99 -1.79
CA LYS A 172 -5.55 17.43 -1.82
C LYS A 172 -4.46 17.72 -0.79
N PHE A 173 -4.56 17.09 0.36
CA PHE A 173 -3.53 17.10 1.40
C PHE A 173 -3.56 15.78 2.18
N SER A 174 -2.45 15.49 2.85
CA SER A 174 -2.36 14.38 3.79
C SER A 174 -1.62 14.79 5.05
N MET A 175 -2.28 14.65 6.18
CA MET A 175 -1.70 14.90 7.49
C MET A 175 -1.00 13.64 7.99
N LEU A 176 0.28 13.74 8.23
CA LEU A 176 1.16 12.67 8.68
C LEU A 176 1.72 13.02 10.06
N ASP A 177 0.96 12.71 11.10
CA ASP A 177 1.40 12.87 12.49
C ASP A 177 1.88 11.52 13.04
N PRO A 178 3.21 11.33 13.22
CA PRO A 178 3.74 10.07 13.74
C PRO A 178 3.14 9.64 15.08
N THR A 179 2.69 10.56 15.91
CA THR A 179 2.11 10.25 17.22
C THR A 179 0.77 9.52 17.12
N LEU A 180 0.05 9.68 16.01
CA LEU A 180 -1.21 8.95 15.76
C LEU A 180 -0.97 7.44 15.54
N THR A 181 0.27 7.04 15.33
CA THR A 181 0.66 5.63 15.11
C THR A 181 1.12 4.93 16.40
N PHE A 182 1.27 5.64 17.52
CA PHE A 182 1.84 5.09 18.76
C PHE A 182 0.99 3.98 19.37
N THR A 183 -0.33 4.05 19.18
CA THR A 183 -1.28 3.07 19.72
C THR A 183 -1.60 1.91 18.77
N LEU A 184 -0.89 1.81 17.65
CA LEU A 184 -1.08 0.71 16.72
C LEU A 184 -0.71 -0.62 17.38
N PRO A 185 -1.51 -1.68 17.20
CA PRO A 185 -1.10 -3.03 17.55
C PRO A 185 0.22 -3.42 16.87
N GLU A 186 1.09 -4.12 17.60
CA GLU A 186 2.39 -4.59 17.12
C GLU A 186 2.30 -5.28 15.75
N LYS A 187 1.28 -6.13 15.55
CA LYS A 187 1.00 -6.83 14.30
C LYS A 187 0.85 -5.85 13.11
N GLN A 188 0.14 -4.74 13.30
CA GLN A 188 -0.04 -3.75 12.24
C GLN A 188 1.23 -2.98 11.93
N VAL A 189 2.06 -2.72 12.95
CA VAL A 189 3.37 -2.08 12.74
C VAL A 189 4.29 -2.98 11.92
N LYS A 190 4.38 -4.26 12.27
CA LYS A 190 5.15 -5.27 11.52
C LYS A 190 4.70 -5.35 10.06
N ASN A 191 3.40 -5.44 9.85
CA ASN A 191 2.81 -5.47 8.50
C ASN A 191 3.17 -4.21 7.71
N GLY A 192 3.13 -3.03 8.33
CA GLY A 192 3.50 -1.76 7.68
C GLY A 192 4.99 -1.69 7.31
N VAL A 193 5.87 -2.21 8.17
CA VAL A 193 7.31 -2.32 7.87
C VAL A 193 7.57 -3.21 6.67
N ILE A 194 6.93 -4.38 6.63
CA ILE A 194 7.08 -5.35 5.54
C ILE A 194 6.51 -4.78 4.24
N ASP A 195 5.32 -4.20 4.30
CA ASP A 195 4.64 -3.61 3.13
C ASP A 195 5.50 -2.49 2.50
N THR A 196 6.02 -1.57 3.31
CA THR A 196 6.95 -0.52 2.86
C THR A 196 8.19 -1.10 2.19
N PHE A 197 8.77 -2.14 2.80
CA PHE A 197 9.95 -2.83 2.26
C PHE A 197 9.65 -3.49 0.92
N VAL A 198 8.52 -4.21 0.81
CA VAL A 198 8.14 -4.93 -0.42
C VAL A 198 7.75 -3.96 -1.53
N HIS A 199 6.98 -2.91 -1.26
CA HIS A 199 6.71 -1.84 -2.24
C HIS A 199 7.99 -1.31 -2.88
N THR A 200 8.99 -1.04 -2.04
CA THR A 200 10.29 -0.54 -2.52
C THR A 200 11.03 -1.60 -3.32
N THR A 201 11.01 -2.85 -2.85
CA THR A 201 11.73 -3.96 -3.48
C THR A 201 11.19 -4.28 -4.87
N GLU A 202 9.87 -4.29 -5.06
CA GLU A 202 9.24 -4.59 -6.36
C GLU A 202 9.45 -3.51 -7.42
N GLN A 203 9.77 -2.29 -7.01
CA GLN A 203 10.17 -1.21 -7.92
C GLN A 203 11.70 -1.14 -8.13
N TYR A 204 12.48 -1.81 -7.28
CA TYR A 204 13.94 -1.79 -7.31
C TYR A 204 14.56 -3.05 -7.94
N LEU A 205 14.11 -4.25 -7.56
CA LEU A 205 14.66 -5.53 -8.03
C LEU A 205 14.02 -6.01 -9.33
N THR A 206 14.26 -5.24 -10.40
CA THR A 206 13.80 -5.49 -11.76
C THR A 206 15.00 -5.58 -12.70
N TYR A 207 14.79 -5.67 -14.03
CA TYR A 207 15.92 -5.61 -14.95
C TYR A 207 16.52 -4.20 -15.04
N PRO A 208 17.85 -4.07 -15.24
CA PRO A 208 18.52 -2.75 -15.21
C PRO A 208 18.13 -1.87 -16.41
N VAL A 209 17.82 -0.59 -16.13
CA VAL A 209 17.57 0.45 -17.15
C VAL A 209 18.35 1.75 -16.86
N ALA A 210 19.40 1.66 -16.05
CA ALA A 210 20.24 2.77 -15.62
C ALA A 210 19.47 3.90 -14.87
N GLY A 211 18.41 3.56 -14.13
CA GLY A 211 17.66 4.47 -13.25
C GLY A 211 18.40 4.74 -11.94
N ARG A 212 19.56 5.42 -12.02
CA ARG A 212 20.48 5.57 -10.88
C ARG A 212 19.90 6.37 -9.72
N ILE A 213 19.05 7.35 -9.98
CA ILE A 213 18.41 8.15 -8.93
C ILE A 213 17.35 7.31 -8.22
N GLN A 214 16.49 6.62 -8.98
CA GLN A 214 15.48 5.72 -8.43
C GLN A 214 16.13 4.61 -7.59
N ASP A 215 17.25 4.05 -8.06
CA ASP A 215 18.02 3.08 -7.29
C ASP A 215 18.48 3.66 -5.93
N ARG A 216 19.02 4.87 -5.91
CA ARG A 216 19.51 5.51 -4.66
C ARG A 216 18.38 5.81 -3.68
N PHE A 217 17.23 6.28 -4.17
CA PHE A 217 16.07 6.48 -3.31
C PHE A 217 15.57 5.15 -2.74
N SER A 218 15.43 4.13 -3.56
CA SER A 218 15.01 2.78 -3.12
C SER A 218 16.00 2.19 -2.11
N GLU A 219 17.31 2.27 -2.39
CA GLU A 219 18.37 1.82 -1.48
C GLU A 219 18.33 2.57 -0.14
N GLY A 220 18.02 3.86 -0.15
CA GLY A 220 17.84 4.69 1.04
C GLY A 220 16.64 4.23 1.88
N ILE A 221 15.49 4.03 1.26
CA ILE A 221 14.28 3.54 1.94
C ILE A 221 14.52 2.15 2.54
N LEU A 222 15.07 1.20 1.75
CA LEU A 222 15.33 -0.16 2.21
C LEU A 222 16.29 -0.20 3.41
N LYS A 223 17.38 0.57 3.37
CA LYS A 223 18.34 0.66 4.47
C LYS A 223 17.70 1.25 5.72
N THR A 224 16.92 2.32 5.58
CA THR A 224 16.18 2.92 6.68
C THR A 224 15.23 1.89 7.31
N MET A 225 14.47 1.14 6.50
CA MET A 225 13.55 0.13 7.02
C MET A 225 14.26 -1.02 7.73
N ILE A 226 15.45 -1.41 7.27
CA ILE A 226 16.29 -2.42 7.95
C ILE A 226 16.77 -1.89 9.30
N GLU A 227 17.21 -0.63 9.36
CA GLU A 227 17.72 0.01 10.57
C GLU A 227 16.62 0.15 11.64
N ILE A 228 15.45 0.67 11.25
CA ILE A 228 14.39 1.02 12.20
C ILE A 228 13.33 -0.06 12.38
N GLY A 229 13.24 -1.07 11.49
CA GLY A 229 12.10 -1.98 11.42
C GLY A 229 11.81 -2.70 12.73
N LYS A 230 12.83 -3.27 13.37
CA LYS A 230 12.68 -3.90 14.68
C LYS A 230 12.40 -2.87 15.79
N GLU A 231 13.12 -1.75 15.76
CA GLU A 231 13.02 -0.74 16.79
C GLU A 231 11.65 -0.02 16.76
N THR A 232 11.05 0.20 15.58
CA THR A 232 9.71 0.79 15.48
C THR A 232 8.62 -0.11 16.07
N VAL A 233 8.87 -1.43 16.11
CA VAL A 233 7.99 -2.41 16.77
C VAL A 233 8.18 -2.40 18.28
N GLU A 234 9.44 -2.43 18.74
CA GLU A 234 9.81 -2.55 20.15
C GLU A 234 9.63 -1.24 20.95
N ASN A 235 9.75 -0.08 20.28
CA ASN A 235 9.65 1.25 20.89
C ASN A 235 8.54 2.08 20.22
N PRO A 236 7.25 1.73 20.43
CA PRO A 236 6.13 2.30 19.70
C PRO A 236 5.94 3.81 19.87
N GLU A 237 6.43 4.39 20.96
CA GLU A 237 6.30 5.83 21.28
C GLU A 237 7.55 6.64 20.93
N ASN A 238 8.56 6.04 20.30
CA ASN A 238 9.73 6.77 19.82
C ASN A 238 9.35 7.58 18.56
N TYR A 239 9.25 8.89 18.74
CA TYR A 239 8.80 9.81 17.68
C TYR A 239 9.70 9.76 16.44
N ASP A 240 11.02 9.83 16.62
CA ASP A 240 11.94 9.91 15.50
C ASP A 240 11.91 8.64 14.64
N ILE A 241 11.83 7.48 15.25
CA ILE A 241 11.73 6.20 14.57
C ILE A 241 10.38 6.09 13.84
N ARG A 242 9.28 6.42 14.51
CA ARG A 242 7.95 6.44 13.88
C ARG A 242 7.85 7.46 12.75
N ALA A 243 8.46 8.62 12.90
CA ALA A 243 8.51 9.63 11.87
C ALA A 243 9.23 9.13 10.60
N ASN A 244 10.35 8.44 10.76
CA ASN A 244 11.06 7.81 9.64
C ASN A 244 10.24 6.70 8.99
N HIS A 245 9.58 5.84 9.79
CA HIS A 245 8.68 4.80 9.25
C HIS A 245 7.52 5.41 8.45
N VAL A 246 6.82 6.40 9.01
CA VAL A 246 5.72 7.11 8.33
C VAL A 246 6.19 7.70 7.01
N TRP A 247 7.32 8.40 7.00
CA TRP A 247 7.80 9.04 5.79
C TRP A 247 8.32 8.05 4.74
N ALA A 248 9.01 6.98 5.18
CA ALA A 248 9.46 5.91 4.29
C ALA A 248 8.28 5.19 3.61
N SER A 249 7.20 4.89 4.34
CA SER A 249 6.00 4.27 3.78
C SER A 249 5.35 5.11 2.70
N THR A 250 5.22 6.40 2.93
CA THR A 250 4.68 7.35 1.95
C THR A 250 5.54 7.42 0.69
N LEU A 251 6.88 7.50 0.85
CA LEU A 251 7.81 7.59 -0.27
C LEU A 251 7.95 6.28 -1.05
N ALA A 252 7.70 5.13 -0.42
CA ALA A 252 7.79 3.82 -1.06
C ALA A 252 6.78 3.63 -2.19
N LEU A 253 5.64 4.36 -2.17
CA LEU A 253 4.60 4.20 -3.21
C LEU A 253 3.96 5.53 -3.67
N ASN A 254 4.70 6.62 -3.65
CA ASN A 254 4.23 7.91 -4.17
C ASN A 254 4.52 8.15 -5.67
N GLY A 255 5.04 7.13 -6.36
CA GLY A 255 5.38 7.16 -7.79
C GLY A 255 6.82 7.60 -8.10
N LEU A 256 7.56 8.15 -7.12
CA LEU A 256 8.90 8.69 -7.38
C LEU A 256 9.93 7.61 -7.73
N ILE A 257 10.01 6.56 -6.92
CA ILE A 257 11.02 5.51 -7.10
C ILE A 257 10.74 4.59 -8.29
N GLY A 258 9.47 4.52 -8.73
CA GLY A 258 9.05 3.78 -9.92
C GLY A 258 9.10 4.56 -11.23
N ALA A 259 9.41 5.88 -11.17
CA ALA A 259 9.37 6.75 -12.34
C ALA A 259 10.43 6.37 -13.38
N GLY A 260 10.00 5.93 -14.57
CA GLY A 260 10.87 5.59 -15.69
C GLY A 260 11.71 4.32 -15.50
N VAL A 261 11.34 3.45 -14.57
CA VAL A 261 11.93 2.13 -14.35
C VAL A 261 10.87 1.04 -14.41
N PRO A 262 11.23 -0.23 -14.71
CA PRO A 262 10.28 -1.33 -14.65
C PRO A 262 9.86 -1.61 -13.21
N GLN A 263 8.64 -2.15 -13.03
CA GLN A 263 8.06 -2.50 -11.74
C GLN A 263 7.50 -3.92 -11.81
N ASP A 264 7.71 -4.72 -10.77
CA ASP A 264 7.34 -6.16 -10.76
C ASP A 264 5.88 -6.39 -10.40
N TRP A 265 5.50 -6.12 -9.17
CA TRP A 265 4.19 -6.31 -8.57
C TRP A 265 3.68 -7.76 -8.47
N ALA A 266 4.45 -8.77 -8.88
CA ALA A 266 4.03 -10.17 -8.79
C ALA A 266 3.87 -10.64 -7.33
N THR A 267 4.72 -10.15 -6.42
CA THR A 267 4.60 -10.43 -4.98
C THR A 267 3.26 -9.96 -4.44
N HIS A 268 2.87 -8.71 -4.76
CA HIS A 268 1.60 -8.14 -4.31
C HIS A 268 0.40 -8.89 -4.90
N LEU A 269 0.42 -9.20 -6.19
CA LEU A 269 -0.71 -9.83 -6.86
C LEU A 269 -0.93 -11.27 -6.36
N ILE A 270 0.14 -12.07 -6.19
CA ILE A 270 0.03 -13.40 -5.57
C ILE A 270 -0.40 -13.27 -4.09
N GLY A 271 0.14 -12.30 -3.36
CA GLY A 271 -0.22 -12.01 -1.97
C GLY A 271 -1.68 -11.61 -1.81
N HIS A 272 -2.26 -10.87 -2.78
CA HIS A 272 -3.67 -10.52 -2.78
C HIS A 272 -4.59 -11.75 -2.84
N GLU A 273 -4.24 -12.74 -3.66
CA GLU A 273 -5.00 -14.00 -3.74
C GLU A 273 -4.92 -14.77 -2.42
N LEU A 274 -3.74 -14.82 -1.78
CA LEU A 274 -3.59 -15.42 -0.45
C LEU A 274 -4.44 -14.70 0.61
N THR A 275 -4.47 -13.36 0.58
CA THR A 275 -5.32 -12.56 1.47
C THR A 275 -6.80 -12.85 1.23
N ALA A 276 -7.24 -12.85 -0.01
CA ALA A 276 -8.63 -13.10 -0.38
C ALA A 276 -9.09 -14.52 0.02
N ALA A 277 -8.24 -15.53 -0.23
CA ALA A 277 -8.58 -16.93 -0.01
C ALA A 277 -8.53 -17.38 1.45
N TYR A 278 -7.61 -16.82 2.25
CA TYR A 278 -7.25 -17.32 3.59
C TYR A 278 -7.28 -16.24 4.68
N HIS A 279 -7.66 -15.01 4.36
CA HIS A 279 -7.75 -13.90 5.30
C HIS A 279 -6.45 -13.61 6.07
N LEU A 280 -5.30 -13.97 5.47
CA LEU A 280 -4.01 -13.57 5.99
C LEU A 280 -3.84 -12.06 5.83
N ASP A 281 -3.18 -11.43 6.81
CA ASP A 281 -2.84 -10.02 6.70
C ASP A 281 -1.94 -9.76 5.49
N HIS A 282 -2.10 -8.61 4.87
CA HIS A 282 -1.38 -8.26 3.65
C HIS A 282 0.15 -8.35 3.82
N GLY A 283 0.73 -7.75 4.86
CA GLY A 283 2.17 -7.84 5.14
C GLY A 283 2.67 -9.27 5.33
N ILE A 284 1.86 -10.16 5.91
CA ILE A 284 2.20 -11.58 6.06
C ILE A 284 2.33 -12.25 4.69
N THR A 285 1.35 -12.04 3.79
CA THR A 285 1.39 -12.65 2.45
C THR A 285 2.59 -12.16 1.64
N LEU A 286 2.96 -10.89 1.79
CA LEU A 286 4.16 -10.34 1.15
C LEU A 286 5.44 -10.96 1.70
N ALA A 287 5.54 -11.17 3.03
CA ALA A 287 6.70 -11.81 3.66
C ALA A 287 6.86 -13.27 3.20
N ILE A 288 5.78 -13.98 2.94
CA ILE A 288 5.79 -15.35 2.40
C ILE A 288 6.26 -15.35 0.95
N VAL A 289 5.69 -14.49 0.11
CA VAL A 289 5.87 -14.58 -1.34
C VAL A 289 7.20 -13.99 -1.81
N LEU A 290 7.63 -12.82 -1.29
CA LEU A 290 8.80 -12.11 -1.83
C LEU A 290 10.09 -12.95 -1.82
N PRO A 291 10.53 -13.56 -0.71
CA PRO A 291 11.78 -14.33 -0.71
C PRO A 291 11.74 -15.50 -1.69
N ALA A 292 10.60 -16.19 -1.77
CA ALA A 292 10.41 -17.32 -2.68
C ALA A 292 10.41 -16.87 -4.16
N LEU A 293 9.76 -15.75 -4.47
CA LEU A 293 9.79 -15.14 -5.81
C LEU A 293 11.23 -14.78 -6.21
N LEU A 294 11.99 -14.17 -5.32
CA LEU A 294 13.38 -13.80 -5.59
C LEU A 294 14.27 -15.04 -5.81
N GLU A 295 14.00 -16.16 -5.14
CA GLU A 295 14.70 -17.42 -5.39
C GLU A 295 14.39 -17.99 -6.77
N VAL A 296 13.11 -18.04 -7.15
CA VAL A 296 12.65 -18.57 -8.46
C VAL A 296 13.12 -17.68 -9.61
N LYS A 297 12.98 -16.36 -9.46
CA LYS A 297 13.37 -15.36 -10.48
C LYS A 297 14.82 -14.89 -10.38
N LYS A 298 15.66 -15.55 -9.56
CA LYS A 298 17.05 -15.14 -9.30
C LYS A 298 17.87 -14.89 -10.56
N ALA A 299 17.76 -15.78 -11.53
CA ALA A 299 18.54 -15.67 -12.78
C ALA A 299 18.18 -14.39 -13.57
N ASP A 300 16.91 -14.04 -13.63
CA ASP A 300 16.43 -12.84 -14.32
C ASP A 300 16.80 -11.54 -13.63
N LYS A 301 16.94 -11.59 -12.30
CA LYS A 301 17.20 -10.44 -11.42
C LYS A 301 18.65 -10.38 -10.90
N LEU A 302 19.54 -11.22 -11.42
CA LEU A 302 20.86 -11.51 -10.84
C LEU A 302 21.72 -10.26 -10.61
N GLU A 303 21.81 -9.36 -11.60
CA GLU A 303 22.60 -8.12 -11.49
C GLU A 303 22.05 -7.20 -10.40
N LYS A 304 20.74 -7.03 -10.35
CA LYS A 304 20.07 -6.17 -9.35
C LYS A 304 20.14 -6.78 -7.97
N LEU A 305 20.05 -8.10 -7.82
CA LEU A 305 20.25 -8.80 -6.55
C LEU A 305 21.68 -8.64 -6.03
N ALA A 306 22.69 -8.69 -6.89
CA ALA A 306 24.07 -8.44 -6.50
C ALA A 306 24.28 -6.96 -6.11
N GLN A 307 23.65 -6.03 -6.81
CA GLN A 307 23.63 -4.60 -6.44
C GLN A 307 22.96 -4.40 -5.06
N TYR A 308 21.81 -5.02 -4.84
CA TYR A 308 21.08 -5.01 -3.58
C TYR A 308 21.91 -5.60 -2.42
N ALA A 309 22.57 -6.74 -2.66
CA ALA A 309 23.49 -7.33 -1.70
C ALA A 309 24.57 -6.34 -1.24
N THR A 310 25.22 -5.70 -2.21
CA THR A 310 26.35 -4.82 -1.93
C THR A 310 25.93 -3.50 -1.31
N ARG A 311 24.84 -2.88 -1.83
CA ARG A 311 24.48 -1.51 -1.48
C ARG A 311 23.52 -1.39 -0.31
N VAL A 312 22.68 -2.39 -0.11
CA VAL A 312 21.68 -2.41 0.97
C VAL A 312 22.17 -3.26 2.14
N TRP A 313 22.66 -4.49 1.87
CA TRP A 313 23.09 -5.43 2.89
C TRP A 313 24.58 -5.38 3.22
N HIS A 314 25.35 -4.55 2.53
CA HIS A 314 26.80 -4.41 2.71
C HIS A 314 27.59 -5.72 2.48
N ILE A 315 27.06 -6.62 1.64
CA ILE A 315 27.69 -7.89 1.26
C ILE A 315 28.63 -7.61 0.07
N THR A 316 29.93 -7.44 0.34
CA THR A 316 30.93 -7.06 -0.68
C THR A 316 31.68 -8.27 -1.26
N GLU A 317 31.77 -9.36 -0.50
CA GLU A 317 32.55 -10.55 -0.84
C GLU A 317 31.69 -11.63 -1.53
N GLY A 318 32.32 -12.36 -2.45
CA GLY A 318 31.73 -13.48 -3.17
C GLY A 318 31.40 -13.17 -4.64
N THR A 319 31.07 -14.20 -5.37
CA THR A 319 30.58 -14.12 -6.76
C THR A 319 29.22 -13.39 -6.83
N THR A 320 28.81 -12.98 -8.01
CA THR A 320 27.49 -12.35 -8.23
C THR A 320 26.34 -13.24 -7.71
N GLU A 321 26.43 -14.55 -7.95
CA GLU A 321 25.42 -15.51 -7.50
C GLU A 321 25.43 -15.71 -5.97
N GLU A 322 26.62 -15.81 -5.35
CA GLU A 322 26.73 -15.89 -3.90
C GLU A 322 26.18 -14.65 -3.21
N LYS A 323 26.45 -13.48 -3.75
CA LYS A 323 25.86 -12.20 -3.27
C LYS A 323 24.34 -12.21 -3.36
N ALA A 324 23.78 -12.62 -4.51
CA ALA A 324 22.34 -12.72 -4.70
C ALA A 324 21.70 -13.68 -3.69
N ASN A 325 22.26 -14.87 -3.51
CA ASN A 325 21.76 -15.85 -2.54
C ASN A 325 21.78 -15.30 -1.10
N LYS A 326 22.87 -14.64 -0.71
CA LYS A 326 22.98 -14.02 0.62
C LYS A 326 21.97 -12.88 0.82
N ALA A 327 21.72 -12.07 -0.21
CA ALA A 327 20.75 -10.99 -0.13
C ALA A 327 19.32 -11.49 0.03
N ILE A 328 18.96 -12.57 -0.68
CA ILE A 328 17.65 -13.23 -0.54
C ILE A 328 17.50 -13.80 0.88
N ALA A 329 18.53 -14.48 1.39
CA ALA A 329 18.54 -14.99 2.77
C ALA A 329 18.40 -13.87 3.80
N LYS A 330 19.10 -12.74 3.60
CA LYS A 330 18.99 -11.57 4.48
C LYS A 330 17.60 -10.92 4.45
N THR A 331 16.93 -10.92 3.31
CA THR A 331 15.54 -10.44 3.21
C THR A 331 14.60 -11.32 4.03
N ARG A 332 14.73 -12.64 3.93
CA ARG A 332 13.99 -13.60 4.76
C ARG A 332 14.28 -13.40 6.25
N GLU A 333 15.55 -13.37 6.65
CA GLU A 333 15.97 -13.12 8.02
C GLU A 333 15.40 -11.82 8.60
N PHE A 334 15.32 -10.76 7.78
CA PHE A 334 14.75 -9.49 8.20
C PHE A 334 13.26 -9.63 8.56
N PHE A 335 12.45 -10.26 7.73
CA PHE A 335 11.03 -10.48 8.03
C PHE A 335 10.84 -11.37 9.26
N GLU A 336 11.61 -12.45 9.36
CA GLU A 336 11.58 -13.36 10.51
C GLU A 336 12.05 -12.68 11.82
N SER A 337 12.98 -11.72 11.73
CA SER A 337 13.43 -10.92 12.88
C SER A 337 12.33 -10.01 13.44
N LEU A 338 11.32 -9.68 12.62
CA LEU A 338 10.11 -8.99 13.05
C LEU A 338 9.07 -9.94 13.67
N GLY A 339 9.36 -11.24 13.72
CA GLY A 339 8.45 -12.27 14.21
C GLY A 339 7.33 -12.63 13.22
N VAL A 340 7.58 -12.47 11.91
CA VAL A 340 6.66 -12.87 10.83
C VAL A 340 7.29 -14.02 10.07
N SER A 341 6.65 -15.20 10.09
CA SER A 341 7.13 -16.35 9.32
C SER A 341 6.99 -16.13 7.82
N THR A 342 7.94 -16.65 7.06
CA THR A 342 8.01 -16.58 5.61
C THR A 342 7.61 -17.88 4.91
N HIS A 343 6.95 -18.79 5.64
CA HIS A 343 6.54 -20.09 5.15
C HIS A 343 5.03 -20.33 5.29
N LEU A 344 4.39 -20.84 4.24
CA LEU A 344 2.95 -21.13 4.19
C LEU A 344 2.53 -22.12 5.29
N LYS A 345 3.36 -23.15 5.54
CA LYS A 345 3.07 -24.19 6.54
C LYS A 345 2.88 -23.64 7.96
N ASP A 346 3.55 -22.54 8.30
CA ASP A 346 3.46 -21.95 9.63
C ASP A 346 2.12 -21.21 9.84
N TYR A 347 1.35 -21.04 8.76
CA TYR A 347 -0.01 -20.53 8.75
C TYR A 347 -1.06 -21.65 8.47
N GLY A 348 -0.64 -22.92 8.53
CA GLY A 348 -1.51 -24.06 8.30
C GLY A 348 -1.89 -24.29 6.85
N LEU A 349 -1.11 -23.75 5.90
CA LEU A 349 -1.37 -23.86 4.47
C LEU A 349 -0.39 -24.85 3.82
N GLY A 350 -0.94 -25.81 3.06
CA GLY A 350 -0.22 -26.87 2.36
C GLY A 350 -0.35 -26.78 0.83
N GLU A 351 -0.13 -27.91 0.16
CA GLU A 351 -0.21 -28.00 -1.31
C GLU A 351 -1.60 -27.64 -1.85
N GLU A 352 -2.68 -27.96 -1.12
CA GLU A 352 -4.05 -27.60 -1.49
C GLU A 352 -4.26 -26.07 -1.56
N ALA A 353 -3.53 -25.31 -0.76
CA ALA A 353 -3.57 -23.86 -0.83
C ALA A 353 -2.90 -23.36 -2.13
N ILE A 354 -1.80 -24.00 -2.55
CA ILE A 354 -1.12 -23.66 -3.80
C ILE A 354 -2.06 -23.89 -4.98
N ASP A 355 -2.73 -25.05 -5.03
CA ASP A 355 -3.67 -25.36 -6.11
C ASP A 355 -4.79 -24.33 -6.21
N LYS A 356 -5.33 -23.92 -5.06
CA LYS A 356 -6.39 -22.91 -4.98
C LYS A 356 -5.90 -21.54 -5.50
N ILE A 357 -4.73 -21.07 -5.05
CA ILE A 357 -4.20 -19.76 -5.48
C ILE A 357 -3.87 -19.73 -6.97
N VAL A 358 -3.26 -20.79 -7.48
CA VAL A 358 -2.95 -20.89 -8.92
C VAL A 358 -4.24 -20.84 -9.75
N LYS A 359 -5.28 -21.57 -9.31
CA LYS A 359 -6.58 -21.51 -9.98
C LYS A 359 -7.21 -20.11 -9.91
N GLN A 360 -7.15 -19.42 -8.77
CA GLN A 360 -7.67 -18.06 -8.66
C GLN A 360 -6.94 -17.08 -9.59
N LEU A 361 -5.61 -17.18 -9.70
CA LEU A 361 -4.84 -16.37 -10.66
C LEU A 361 -5.33 -16.59 -12.10
N GLU A 362 -5.62 -17.85 -12.50
CA GLU A 362 -6.19 -18.17 -13.82
C GLU A 362 -7.60 -17.58 -13.98
N ASP A 363 -8.48 -17.82 -13.01
CA ASP A 363 -9.88 -17.39 -13.04
C ASP A 363 -9.99 -15.84 -13.09
N HIS A 364 -9.06 -15.12 -12.45
CA HIS A 364 -8.97 -13.67 -12.45
C HIS A 364 -8.16 -13.09 -13.64
N GLY A 365 -7.67 -13.95 -14.54
CA GLY A 365 -6.89 -13.52 -15.72
C GLY A 365 -5.48 -13.03 -15.40
N MET A 366 -4.97 -13.29 -14.20
CA MET A 366 -3.63 -12.89 -13.74
C MET A 366 -2.57 -13.90 -14.19
N THR A 367 -2.47 -14.09 -15.51
CA THR A 367 -1.63 -15.13 -16.14
C THR A 367 -0.26 -14.64 -16.62
N ARG A 368 0.03 -13.34 -16.45
CA ARG A 368 1.27 -12.71 -16.93
C ARG A 368 1.72 -11.62 -15.96
N LEU A 369 2.17 -12.03 -14.78
CA LEU A 369 2.64 -11.13 -13.73
C LEU A 369 4.13 -10.80 -13.89
N GLY A 370 4.61 -9.84 -13.09
CA GLY A 370 6.00 -9.40 -13.08
C GLY A 370 6.34 -8.41 -14.18
N GLU A 371 7.51 -7.80 -14.07
CA GLU A 371 7.97 -6.74 -14.97
C GLU A 371 8.21 -7.18 -16.42
N LYS A 372 8.27 -8.48 -16.68
CA LYS A 372 8.38 -9.07 -18.01
C LYS A 372 7.10 -9.79 -18.46
N GLY A 373 6.11 -9.89 -17.58
CA GLY A 373 4.90 -10.66 -17.84
C GLY A 373 5.18 -12.17 -17.99
N ASP A 374 6.18 -12.68 -17.32
CA ASP A 374 6.65 -14.07 -17.40
C ASP A 374 6.47 -14.87 -16.10
N VAL A 375 5.85 -14.27 -15.08
CA VAL A 375 5.34 -15.00 -13.92
C VAL A 375 3.94 -15.50 -14.27
N THR A 376 3.92 -16.68 -14.90
CA THR A 376 2.70 -17.40 -15.28
C THR A 376 2.12 -18.15 -14.07
N PRO A 377 0.91 -18.75 -14.14
CA PRO A 377 0.36 -19.60 -13.08
C PRO A 377 1.29 -20.75 -12.68
N GLU A 378 2.03 -21.35 -13.65
CA GLU A 378 3.02 -22.39 -13.37
C GLU A 378 4.21 -21.85 -12.57
N VAL A 379 4.71 -20.65 -12.93
CA VAL A 379 5.79 -19.98 -12.18
C VAL A 379 5.30 -19.56 -10.79
N ALA A 380 4.05 -19.07 -10.67
CA ALA A 380 3.44 -18.77 -9.37
C ALA A 380 3.33 -20.03 -8.50
N ARG A 381 3.02 -21.19 -9.09
CA ARG A 381 3.04 -22.50 -8.40
C ARG A 381 4.45 -22.81 -7.89
N GLU A 382 5.49 -22.62 -8.69
CA GLU A 382 6.86 -22.84 -8.25
C GLU A 382 7.24 -21.91 -7.08
N ILE A 383 6.86 -20.62 -7.15
CA ILE A 383 7.07 -19.64 -6.08
C ILE A 383 6.39 -20.11 -4.78
N LEU A 384 5.11 -20.48 -4.83
CA LEU A 384 4.36 -20.92 -3.67
C LEU A 384 4.87 -22.25 -3.11
N THR A 385 5.33 -23.16 -3.97
CA THR A 385 6.00 -24.41 -3.54
C THR A 385 7.32 -24.13 -2.81
N ARG A 386 8.07 -23.13 -3.27
CA ARG A 386 9.29 -22.68 -2.61
C ARG A 386 9.01 -22.01 -1.26
N ALA A 387 7.81 -21.47 -1.06
CA ALA A 387 7.35 -20.84 0.17
C ALA A 387 6.70 -21.82 1.17
N LEU A 388 6.57 -23.13 0.86
CA LEU A 388 6.12 -24.14 1.81
C LEU A 388 7.17 -24.38 2.90
#